data_69305bccd0b9ec54bc222b9b33f51e21
#
_entry.id   69305bccd0b9ec54bc222b9b33f51e21
#
_cell.length_a   1.000
_cell.length_b   1.000
_cell.length_c   1.000
_cell.angle_alpha   90.00
_cell.angle_beta   90.00
_cell.angle_gamma   90.00
#
_symmetry.space_group_name_H-M   'P 1'
#
loop_
_entity.id
_entity.type
_entity.pdbx_description
1 polymer ?
#
loop_
_entity_poly.entity_id
_entity_poly.type
_entity_poly.pdbx_seq_one_letter_code
_entity_poly.pdbx_strand_id
1 'polypeptide(L)'
;MKNLISVICAAALGSLMICANAAEPFQPLTKLRPSMTLKLYPEGQNVDKGIVENGQAITLGPGESNGITGEETMPENGNIGRINDDARIDIYLPKRPNGQMIVVCPGGGYAIVSSFNEGAYVADWCVKQGIAVCVVKYRLPNGHWTVPLTDVQNAFRYCRAHAAEWGVRQIGVMGFSAGGHLAASASTLYVDKVTRPDFSILIYPVITMDLSLTHRGTHDNLLGKEGKWLDKSLSVNDYEKNKAQYDSLMEHYSMEKQVTSDTPATMLYLSADDKTVDPENSFMYYDQLKAHGVQCQMYVLPYGGHGWGFTTVEFKGDKIAAYRPIFFQTLKTWLSEL
;
A
#
# COMPACT_ATOMS: atom_id res chain seq x y z
N MET A 1 -54.88 -37.09 57.35
CA MET A 1 -55.22 -35.71 56.91
C MET A 1 -53.90 -34.99 56.58
N LYS A 2 -53.85 -34.47 55.39
CA LYS A 2 -52.82 -33.58 54.82
C LYS A 2 -51.48 -34.23 54.51
N ASN A 3 -51.32 -34.63 53.21
CA ASN A 3 -50.09 -34.97 52.50
C ASN A 3 -49.24 -33.74 52.32
N LEU A 4 -47.97 -33.89 52.61
CA LEU A 4 -46.94 -32.88 52.20
C LEU A 4 -46.06 -33.53 51.10
N ILE A 5 -46.23 -33.03 49.89
CA ILE A 5 -45.41 -33.41 48.74
C ILE A 5 -44.19 -32.50 48.77
N SER A 6 -43.01 -33.09 48.92
CA SER A 6 -41.73 -32.39 48.76
C SER A 6 -41.38 -32.29 47.28
N VAL A 7 -41.32 -31.08 46.77
CA VAL A 7 -40.79 -30.78 45.42
C VAL A 7 -39.31 -30.53 45.54
N ILE A 8 -38.52 -31.39 44.93
CA ILE A 8 -37.07 -31.20 44.76
C ILE A 8 -36.86 -30.26 43.55
N CYS A 9 -36.42 -29.04 43.81
CA CYS A 9 -35.92 -28.16 42.75
C CYS A 9 -34.48 -28.53 42.42
N ALA A 10 -34.26 -29.12 41.25
CA ALA A 10 -32.92 -29.26 40.65
C ALA A 10 -32.54 -27.91 40.06
N ALA A 11 -31.55 -27.25 40.65
CA ALA A 11 -30.93 -26.06 40.07
C ALA A 11 -30.02 -26.47 38.93
N ALA A 12 -30.44 -26.22 37.69
CA ALA A 12 -29.58 -26.29 36.52
C ALA A 12 -28.69 -25.06 36.49
N LEU A 13 -27.41 -25.20 36.79
CA LEU A 13 -26.37 -24.22 36.51
C LEU A 13 -26.18 -24.14 34.99
N GLY A 14 -26.88 -23.23 34.34
CA GLY A 14 -26.62 -22.82 32.99
C GLY A 14 -25.32 -22.00 32.93
N SER A 15 -24.24 -22.58 32.42
CA SER A 15 -23.05 -21.83 32.05
C SER A 15 -23.42 -20.88 30.92
N LEU A 16 -23.61 -19.57 31.22
CA LEU A 16 -23.62 -18.53 30.20
C LEU A 16 -22.18 -18.50 29.62
N MET A 17 -21.99 -19.11 28.47
CA MET A 17 -20.90 -18.75 27.61
C MET A 17 -21.15 -17.32 27.13
N ILE A 18 -20.47 -16.35 27.74
CA ILE A 18 -20.33 -15.02 27.18
C ILE A 18 -19.46 -15.20 25.94
N CYS A 19 -20.09 -15.37 24.76
CA CYS A 19 -19.42 -15.14 23.51
C CYS A 19 -18.98 -13.67 23.56
N ALA A 20 -17.71 -13.44 23.78
CA ALA A 20 -17.11 -12.14 23.51
C ALA A 20 -17.39 -11.84 22.03
N ASN A 21 -18.37 -10.98 21.77
CA ASN A 21 -18.53 -10.40 20.45
C ASN A 21 -17.24 -9.65 20.16
N ALA A 22 -16.41 -10.22 19.30
CA ALA A 22 -15.34 -9.45 18.69
C ALA A 22 -16.01 -8.21 18.10
N ALA A 23 -15.58 -7.03 18.55
CA ALA A 23 -16.12 -5.78 18.04
C ALA A 23 -15.98 -5.81 16.51
N GLU A 24 -17.07 -5.51 15.80
CA GLU A 24 -16.99 -5.44 14.34
C GLU A 24 -15.93 -4.42 13.95
N PRO A 25 -15.07 -4.73 12.98
CA PRO A 25 -14.00 -3.81 12.57
C PRO A 25 -14.64 -2.51 12.04
N PHE A 26 -13.99 -1.38 12.31
CA PHE A 26 -14.41 -0.09 11.78
C PHE A 26 -14.59 -0.15 10.26
N GLN A 27 -15.65 0.49 9.77
CA GLN A 27 -16.01 0.47 8.37
C GLN A 27 -15.79 1.85 7.73
N PRO A 28 -15.35 1.92 6.46
CA PRO A 28 -15.23 3.20 5.76
C PRO A 28 -16.61 3.85 5.58
N LEU A 29 -16.65 5.17 5.43
CA LEU A 29 -17.88 5.94 5.20
C LEU A 29 -18.61 5.58 3.90
N THR A 30 -17.89 5.02 2.90
CA THR A 30 -18.51 4.47 1.70
C THR A 30 -19.39 3.25 2.03
N LYS A 31 -20.48 3.09 1.29
CA LYS A 31 -21.36 1.91 1.38
C LYS A 31 -20.78 0.71 0.60
N LEU A 32 -19.77 0.93 -0.24
CA LEU A 32 -19.12 -0.15 -0.98
C LEU A 32 -18.39 -1.07 -0.02
N ARG A 33 -18.55 -2.37 -0.22
CA ARG A 33 -17.78 -3.40 0.48
C ARG A 33 -17.00 -4.21 -0.54
N PRO A 34 -15.87 -4.79 -0.16
CA PRO A 34 -15.15 -5.68 -1.06
C PRO A 34 -16.04 -6.85 -1.48
N SER A 35 -15.92 -7.26 -2.73
CA SER A 35 -16.54 -8.48 -3.25
C SER A 35 -15.97 -9.71 -2.56
N MET A 36 -14.67 -9.64 -2.21
CA MET A 36 -13.97 -10.65 -1.42
C MET A 36 -12.75 -10.02 -0.72
N THR A 37 -12.43 -10.53 0.47
CA THR A 37 -11.18 -10.27 1.18
C THR A 37 -10.43 -11.57 1.30
N LEU A 38 -9.16 -11.60 0.91
CA LEU A 38 -8.36 -12.80 0.83
C LEU A 38 -7.00 -12.57 1.49
N LYS A 39 -6.53 -13.58 2.23
CA LYS A 39 -5.13 -13.64 2.61
C LYS A 39 -4.28 -13.87 1.37
N LEU A 40 -3.22 -13.09 1.23
CA LEU A 40 -2.32 -13.21 0.08
C LEU A 40 -1.52 -14.53 0.16
N TYR A 41 -1.29 -15.01 1.37
CA TYR A 41 -0.65 -16.28 1.67
C TYR A 41 -1.65 -17.18 2.42
N PRO A 42 -2.18 -18.26 1.80
CA PRO A 42 -3.10 -19.19 2.44
C PRO A 42 -2.50 -19.88 3.66
N GLU A 43 -3.36 -20.30 4.59
CA GLU A 43 -2.96 -21.06 5.78
C GLU A 43 -2.13 -22.30 5.40
N GLY A 44 -1.05 -22.57 6.15
CA GLY A 44 -0.11 -23.67 5.90
C GLY A 44 0.97 -23.35 4.86
N GLN A 45 0.83 -22.26 4.09
CA GLN A 45 1.95 -21.64 3.40
C GLN A 45 2.51 -20.58 4.36
N ASN A 46 3.57 -20.92 5.06
CA ASN A 46 4.18 -19.97 5.97
C ASN A 46 4.50 -18.69 5.20
N VAL A 47 3.98 -17.60 5.67
CA VAL A 47 4.16 -16.25 5.13
C VAL A 47 5.64 -15.92 4.97
N ASP A 48 6.47 -16.45 5.86
CA ASP A 48 7.93 -16.34 5.82
C ASP A 48 8.53 -16.94 4.54
N LYS A 49 7.85 -17.89 3.89
CA LYS A 49 8.33 -18.46 2.62
C LYS A 49 8.25 -17.49 1.44
N GLY A 50 7.45 -16.43 1.53
CA GLY A 50 7.39 -15.37 0.55
C GLY A 50 8.39 -14.25 0.80
N ILE A 51 8.98 -14.19 2.00
CA ILE A 51 9.97 -13.20 2.39
C ILE A 51 11.33 -13.87 2.36
N VAL A 52 12.04 -13.69 1.27
CA VAL A 52 13.37 -14.26 1.11
C VAL A 52 14.34 -13.12 0.85
N GLU A 53 15.24 -12.88 1.78
CA GLU A 53 16.38 -11.99 1.59
C GLU A 53 17.65 -12.83 1.48
N ASN A 54 18.43 -12.63 0.42
CA ASN A 54 19.67 -13.39 0.18
C ASN A 54 19.50 -14.93 0.25
N GLY A 55 18.33 -15.44 -0.16
CA GLY A 55 18.02 -16.87 -0.16
C GLY A 55 17.61 -17.45 1.21
N GLN A 56 17.44 -16.61 2.24
CA GLN A 56 16.99 -17.02 3.56
C GLN A 56 15.62 -16.42 3.89
N ALA A 57 14.76 -17.22 4.51
CA ALA A 57 13.48 -16.71 5.02
C ALA A 57 13.75 -15.69 6.14
N ILE A 58 13.09 -14.54 6.06
CA ILE A 58 13.17 -13.48 7.07
C ILE A 58 12.00 -13.63 8.02
N THR A 59 12.29 -13.70 9.30
CA THR A 59 11.30 -13.57 10.37
C THR A 59 11.34 -12.12 10.86
N LEU A 60 10.23 -11.40 10.76
CA LEU A 60 10.11 -10.05 11.31
C LEU A 60 10.14 -10.13 12.84
N GLY A 61 11.31 -9.90 13.43
CA GLY A 61 11.50 -9.94 14.87
C GLY A 61 10.91 -8.71 15.60
N PRO A 62 10.45 -8.88 16.85
CA PRO A 62 10.07 -7.71 17.67
C PRO A 62 11.30 -6.84 17.95
N GLY A 63 11.18 -5.53 17.73
CA GLY A 63 12.19 -4.53 18.09
C GLY A 63 13.23 -4.18 17.05
N GLU A 64 13.22 -4.80 15.88
CA GLU A 64 14.13 -4.45 14.77
C GLU A 64 13.68 -3.21 14.00
N SER A 65 12.44 -2.81 14.17
CA SER A 65 11.85 -1.70 13.46
C SER A 65 11.75 -0.45 14.34
N ASN A 66 11.22 0.59 13.75
CA ASN A 66 10.88 1.85 14.40
C ASN A 66 9.64 1.75 15.33
N GLY A 67 9.36 0.59 15.92
CA GLY A 67 8.22 0.36 16.81
C GLY A 67 6.91 0.01 16.09
N ILE A 68 6.97 -0.38 14.82
CA ILE A 68 5.79 -0.77 14.01
C ILE A 68 5.48 -2.28 14.07
N THR A 69 6.21 -3.03 14.87
CA THR A 69 5.94 -4.46 15.17
C THR A 69 4.93 -4.60 16.31
N GLY A 70 4.33 -5.76 16.44
CA GLY A 70 3.37 -6.12 17.48
C GLY A 70 1.98 -6.45 16.92
N GLU A 71 0.96 -6.46 17.80
CA GLU A 71 -0.40 -6.78 17.42
C GLU A 71 -0.97 -5.75 16.41
N GLU A 72 -1.64 -6.22 15.37
CA GLU A 72 -2.26 -5.37 14.35
C GLU A 72 -3.30 -4.43 14.97
N THR A 73 -3.30 -3.19 14.52
CA THR A 73 -4.26 -2.17 14.97
C THR A 73 -5.01 -1.58 13.78
N MET A 74 -6.30 -1.32 13.95
CA MET A 74 -7.14 -0.66 12.95
C MET A 74 -8.03 0.38 13.63
N PRO A 75 -7.60 1.65 13.72
CA PRO A 75 -8.41 2.73 14.25
C PRO A 75 -9.54 3.15 13.29
N GLU A 76 -10.47 4.00 13.78
CA GLU A 76 -11.65 4.45 13.02
C GLU A 76 -11.40 5.05 11.66
N ASN A 77 -10.23 5.67 11.46
CA ASN A 77 -9.84 6.25 10.17
C ASN A 77 -9.34 5.20 9.15
N GLY A 78 -9.26 3.91 9.54
CA GLY A 78 -8.82 2.83 8.67
C GLY A 78 -7.32 2.78 8.41
N ASN A 79 -6.52 3.45 9.23
CA ASN A 79 -5.06 3.39 9.16
C ASN A 79 -4.56 2.13 9.88
N ILE A 80 -4.39 1.04 9.12
CA ILE A 80 -3.99 -0.24 9.69
C ILE A 80 -2.49 -0.20 10.02
N GLY A 81 -2.17 -0.36 11.29
CA GLY A 81 -0.78 -0.48 11.76
C GLY A 81 -0.40 -1.92 12.05
N ARG A 82 0.91 -2.18 12.00
CA ARG A 82 1.50 -3.46 12.44
C ARG A 82 1.03 -4.68 11.63
N ILE A 83 0.84 -4.53 10.32
CA ILE A 83 0.66 -5.66 9.42
C ILE A 83 2.04 -6.31 9.25
N ASN A 84 2.29 -7.41 9.95
CA ASN A 84 3.59 -8.09 9.95
C ASN A 84 3.52 -9.44 9.26
N ASP A 85 2.47 -10.22 9.50
CA ASP A 85 2.37 -11.62 9.09
C ASP A 85 1.29 -11.87 8.05
N ASP A 86 0.26 -11.03 7.99
CA ASP A 86 -0.98 -11.33 7.29
C ASP A 86 -1.27 -10.34 6.17
N ALA A 87 -0.44 -10.38 5.13
CA ALA A 87 -0.72 -9.63 3.91
C ALA A 87 -2.04 -10.11 3.29
N ARG A 88 -2.92 -9.17 2.95
CA ARG A 88 -4.23 -9.48 2.40
C ARG A 88 -4.65 -8.47 1.34
N ILE A 89 -5.60 -8.87 0.53
CA ILE A 89 -6.16 -8.06 -0.55
C ILE A 89 -7.67 -7.97 -0.41
N ASP A 90 -8.18 -6.76 -0.63
CA ASP A 90 -9.60 -6.52 -0.81
C ASP A 90 -9.89 -6.33 -2.29
N ILE A 91 -10.71 -7.22 -2.87
CA ILE A 91 -11.12 -7.16 -4.28
C ILE A 91 -12.50 -6.51 -4.39
N TYR A 92 -12.61 -5.52 -5.27
CA TYR A 92 -13.85 -4.82 -5.57
C TYR A 92 -14.15 -4.98 -7.07
N LEU A 93 -15.24 -5.66 -7.38
CA LEU A 93 -15.64 -5.94 -8.77
C LEU A 93 -16.82 -5.04 -9.16
N PRO A 94 -16.74 -4.34 -10.30
CA PRO A 94 -17.85 -3.56 -10.81
C PRO A 94 -18.92 -4.45 -11.42
N LYS A 95 -20.19 -4.02 -11.34
CA LYS A 95 -21.30 -4.75 -12.01
C LYS A 95 -21.16 -4.83 -13.53
N ARG A 96 -20.48 -3.85 -14.12
CA ARG A 96 -20.22 -3.77 -15.57
C ARG A 96 -18.73 -3.42 -15.77
N PRO A 97 -17.86 -4.43 -15.91
CA PRO A 97 -16.43 -4.18 -16.07
C PRO A 97 -16.13 -3.52 -17.42
N ASN A 98 -15.23 -2.54 -17.41
CA ASN A 98 -14.73 -1.90 -18.63
C ASN A 98 -13.48 -2.59 -19.21
N GLY A 99 -12.94 -3.58 -18.50
CA GLY A 99 -11.73 -4.32 -18.87
C GLY A 99 -10.49 -3.91 -18.11
N GLN A 100 -10.56 -2.89 -17.26
CA GLN A 100 -9.43 -2.42 -16.48
C GLN A 100 -9.56 -2.85 -15.01
N MET A 101 -8.39 -3.06 -14.38
CA MET A 101 -8.23 -3.26 -12.94
C MET A 101 -7.06 -2.42 -12.44
N ILE A 102 -7.14 -1.96 -11.20
CA ILE A 102 -6.07 -1.23 -10.53
C ILE A 102 -5.69 -1.95 -9.23
N VAL A 103 -4.42 -2.34 -9.11
CA VAL A 103 -3.81 -2.75 -7.85
C VAL A 103 -3.42 -1.49 -7.09
N VAL A 104 -4.01 -1.27 -5.92
CA VAL A 104 -3.84 -0.05 -5.12
C VAL A 104 -2.91 -0.30 -3.96
N CYS A 105 -1.88 0.52 -3.86
CA CYS A 105 -0.90 0.56 -2.78
C CYS A 105 -1.16 1.82 -1.92
N PRO A 106 -1.91 1.72 -0.80
CA PRO A 106 -2.14 2.86 0.07
C PRO A 106 -0.84 3.34 0.72
N GLY A 107 -0.76 4.64 1.06
CA GLY A 107 0.36 5.22 1.77
C GLY A 107 0.32 4.98 3.28
N GLY A 108 1.15 5.73 4.00
CA GLY A 108 1.29 5.66 5.44
C GLY A 108 2.73 5.56 5.92
N GLY A 109 3.70 6.05 5.12
CA GLY A 109 5.12 6.11 5.49
C GLY A 109 5.76 4.75 5.72
N TYR A 110 5.19 3.66 5.21
CA TYR A 110 5.55 2.28 5.56
C TYR A 110 5.41 1.94 7.07
N ALA A 111 4.73 2.79 7.84
CA ALA A 111 4.40 2.57 9.25
C ALA A 111 2.95 2.13 9.47
N ILE A 112 2.09 2.48 8.53
CA ILE A 112 0.67 2.10 8.47
C ILE A 112 0.25 1.89 7.01
N VAL A 113 -0.96 1.34 6.82
CA VAL A 113 -1.65 1.28 5.52
C VAL A 113 -2.94 2.08 5.61
N SER A 114 -3.06 3.18 4.86
CA SER A 114 -4.22 4.08 4.82
C SER A 114 -5.37 3.46 4.03
N SER A 115 -5.96 2.38 4.57
CA SER A 115 -6.84 1.48 3.82
C SER A 115 -8.20 2.09 3.46
N PHE A 116 -8.64 3.17 4.11
CA PHE A 116 -9.89 3.86 3.76
C PHE A 116 -9.65 4.97 2.76
N ASN A 117 -8.86 5.99 3.13
CA ASN A 117 -8.65 7.18 2.30
C ASN A 117 -7.98 6.85 0.95
N GLU A 118 -7.00 5.97 0.98
CA GLU A 118 -6.18 5.59 -0.18
C GLU A 118 -6.46 4.14 -0.65
N GLY A 119 -7.56 3.55 -0.18
CA GLY A 119 -8.00 2.20 -0.53
C GLY A 119 -9.50 2.14 -0.85
N ALA A 120 -10.36 2.01 0.17
CA ALA A 120 -11.81 1.83 -0.02
C ALA A 120 -12.48 2.98 -0.79
N TYR A 121 -12.05 4.22 -0.59
CA TYR A 121 -12.60 5.37 -1.35
C TYR A 121 -12.11 5.41 -2.79
N VAL A 122 -10.89 4.94 -3.06
CA VAL A 122 -10.38 4.69 -4.42
C VAL A 122 -11.27 3.66 -5.11
N ALA A 123 -11.54 2.53 -4.42
CA ALA A 123 -12.39 1.48 -4.95
C ALA A 123 -13.81 1.97 -5.24
N ASP A 124 -14.40 2.80 -4.37
CA ASP A 124 -15.73 3.37 -4.55
C ASP A 124 -15.82 4.23 -5.82
N TRP A 125 -14.80 5.04 -6.09
CA TRP A 125 -14.74 5.82 -7.32
C TRP A 125 -14.51 4.94 -8.56
N CYS A 126 -13.54 4.04 -8.52
CA CYS A 126 -13.16 3.17 -9.65
C CYS A 126 -14.31 2.26 -10.10
N VAL A 127 -14.99 1.60 -9.15
CA VAL A 127 -16.11 0.69 -9.44
C VAL A 127 -17.25 1.41 -10.14
N LYS A 128 -17.50 2.68 -9.82
CA LYS A 128 -18.47 3.54 -10.52
C LYS A 128 -18.06 3.85 -11.97
N GLN A 129 -16.77 3.75 -12.30
CA GLN A 129 -16.25 3.89 -13.67
C GLN A 129 -16.13 2.52 -14.40
N GLY A 130 -16.56 1.42 -13.79
CA GLY A 130 -16.43 0.08 -14.34
C GLY A 130 -15.05 -0.56 -14.18
N ILE A 131 -14.19 0.02 -13.34
CA ILE A 131 -12.82 -0.44 -13.08
C ILE A 131 -12.82 -1.34 -11.85
N ALA A 132 -12.27 -2.56 -11.96
CA ALA A 132 -12.05 -3.42 -10.82
C ALA A 132 -10.87 -2.91 -9.97
N VAL A 133 -10.88 -3.20 -8.67
CA VAL A 133 -9.81 -2.75 -7.77
C VAL A 133 -9.36 -3.89 -6.86
N CYS A 134 -8.05 -3.96 -6.65
CA CYS A 134 -7.41 -4.78 -5.64
C CYS A 134 -6.66 -3.86 -4.67
N VAL A 135 -7.17 -3.64 -3.47
CA VAL A 135 -6.46 -2.88 -2.43
C VAL A 135 -5.54 -3.82 -1.68
N VAL A 136 -4.24 -3.55 -1.71
CA VAL A 136 -3.24 -4.38 -1.04
C VAL A 136 -2.99 -3.85 0.37
N LYS A 137 -3.27 -4.70 1.36
CA LYS A 137 -2.86 -4.50 2.75
C LYS A 137 -1.53 -5.21 2.94
N TYR A 138 -0.49 -4.60 2.40
CA TYR A 138 0.86 -5.17 2.37
C TYR A 138 1.49 -5.15 3.76
N ARG A 139 2.40 -6.10 4.01
CA ARG A 139 3.19 -6.14 5.25
C ARG A 139 4.10 -4.93 5.32
N LEU A 140 4.20 -4.37 6.52
CA LEU A 140 5.07 -3.23 6.79
C LEU A 140 6.53 -3.70 6.87
N PRO A 141 7.47 -3.01 6.22
CA PRO A 141 8.82 -3.54 5.98
C PRO A 141 9.66 -3.72 7.24
N ASN A 142 9.57 -2.85 8.23
CA ASN A 142 10.43 -2.90 9.43
C ASN A 142 11.93 -3.03 9.13
N GLY A 143 12.42 -2.41 8.06
CA GLY A 143 13.78 -2.58 7.59
C GLY A 143 14.01 -3.79 6.67
N HIS A 144 12.97 -4.58 6.39
CA HIS A 144 12.99 -5.69 5.42
C HIS A 144 12.44 -5.20 4.08
N TRP A 145 13.25 -4.52 3.34
CA TRP A 145 12.90 -3.72 2.15
C TRP A 145 12.22 -4.48 1.00
N THR A 146 12.45 -5.79 0.89
CA THR A 146 11.84 -6.62 -0.17
C THR A 146 10.38 -6.96 0.10
N VAL A 147 9.94 -6.93 1.34
CA VAL A 147 8.64 -7.46 1.82
C VAL A 147 7.44 -6.79 1.15
N PRO A 148 7.30 -5.45 1.15
CA PRO A 148 6.12 -4.81 0.55
C PRO A 148 6.00 -5.07 -0.95
N LEU A 149 7.12 -5.04 -1.68
CA LEU A 149 7.12 -5.31 -3.12
C LEU A 149 6.76 -6.76 -3.43
N THR A 150 7.24 -7.73 -2.65
CA THR A 150 6.87 -9.13 -2.78
C THR A 150 5.35 -9.32 -2.64
N ASP A 151 4.72 -8.64 -1.68
CA ASP A 151 3.27 -8.70 -1.49
C ASP A 151 2.51 -8.13 -2.69
N VAL A 152 2.94 -6.99 -3.22
CA VAL A 152 2.33 -6.39 -4.41
C VAL A 152 2.50 -7.27 -5.64
N GLN A 153 3.67 -7.84 -5.85
CA GLN A 153 3.92 -8.77 -6.96
C GLN A 153 3.03 -10.03 -6.87
N ASN A 154 2.82 -10.56 -5.67
CA ASN A 154 1.91 -11.68 -5.45
C ASN A 154 0.43 -11.27 -5.64
N ALA A 155 0.05 -10.05 -5.28
CA ALA A 155 -1.26 -9.50 -5.61
C ALA A 155 -1.48 -9.42 -7.13
N PHE A 156 -0.46 -8.98 -7.90
CA PHE A 156 -0.50 -9.02 -9.37
C PHE A 156 -0.69 -10.44 -9.90
N ARG A 157 0.07 -11.42 -9.41
CA ARG A 157 -0.07 -12.83 -9.82
C ARG A 157 -1.48 -13.33 -9.59
N TYR A 158 -2.04 -13.05 -8.40
CA TYR A 158 -3.42 -13.41 -8.08
C TYR A 158 -4.42 -12.75 -9.03
N CYS A 159 -4.34 -11.43 -9.23
CA CYS A 159 -5.25 -10.70 -10.10
C CYS A 159 -5.14 -11.16 -11.57
N ARG A 160 -3.94 -11.39 -12.08
CA ARG A 160 -3.73 -11.92 -13.44
C ARG A 160 -4.35 -13.31 -13.63
N ALA A 161 -4.22 -14.19 -12.64
CA ALA A 161 -4.80 -15.53 -12.69
C ALA A 161 -6.33 -15.53 -12.78
N HIS A 162 -7.00 -14.51 -12.21
CA HIS A 162 -8.46 -14.38 -12.20
C HIS A 162 -9.00 -13.35 -13.20
N ALA A 163 -8.12 -12.69 -13.97
CA ALA A 163 -8.48 -11.57 -14.85
C ALA A 163 -9.59 -11.91 -15.84
N ALA A 164 -9.52 -13.09 -16.47
CA ALA A 164 -10.52 -13.53 -17.45
C ALA A 164 -11.90 -13.72 -16.81
N GLU A 165 -11.96 -14.29 -15.60
CA GLU A 165 -13.20 -14.48 -14.83
C GLU A 165 -13.87 -13.14 -14.52
N TRP A 166 -13.07 -12.12 -14.22
CA TRP A 166 -13.56 -10.79 -13.84
C TRP A 166 -13.76 -9.84 -15.03
N GLY A 167 -13.54 -10.32 -16.26
CA GLY A 167 -13.63 -9.50 -17.47
C GLY A 167 -12.56 -8.41 -17.55
N VAL A 168 -11.38 -8.66 -16.94
CA VAL A 168 -10.23 -7.76 -16.90
C VAL A 168 -9.25 -8.11 -18.01
N ARG A 169 -8.70 -7.10 -18.69
CA ARG A 169 -7.70 -7.22 -19.77
C ARG A 169 -6.41 -6.46 -19.46
N GLN A 170 -6.52 -5.36 -18.69
CA GLN A 170 -5.40 -4.53 -18.28
C GLN A 170 -5.39 -4.40 -16.76
N ILE A 171 -4.22 -4.54 -16.13
CA ILE A 171 -4.03 -4.35 -14.70
C ILE A 171 -2.92 -3.34 -14.47
N GLY A 172 -3.29 -2.15 -14.01
CA GLY A 172 -2.34 -1.10 -13.60
C GLY A 172 -2.08 -1.11 -12.10
N VAL A 173 -1.18 -0.24 -11.69
CA VAL A 173 -0.91 0.05 -10.29
C VAL A 173 -1.25 1.49 -9.96
N MET A 174 -1.76 1.74 -8.76
CA MET A 174 -1.94 3.09 -8.19
C MET A 174 -1.35 3.13 -6.80
N GLY A 175 -0.57 4.16 -6.50
CA GLY A 175 0.03 4.29 -5.17
C GLY A 175 0.08 5.73 -4.67
N PHE A 176 0.07 5.88 -3.35
CA PHE A 176 -0.02 7.14 -2.63
C PHE A 176 1.15 7.28 -1.66
N SER A 177 1.85 8.42 -1.64
CA SER A 177 2.90 8.67 -0.66
C SER A 177 3.96 7.55 -0.64
N ALA A 178 4.21 6.89 0.49
CA ALA A 178 5.04 5.68 0.56
C ALA A 178 4.49 4.52 -0.29
N GLY A 179 3.15 4.39 -0.41
CA GLY A 179 2.53 3.47 -1.36
C GLY A 179 2.75 3.88 -2.82
N GLY A 180 3.00 5.17 -3.08
CA GLY A 180 3.48 5.70 -4.37
C GLY A 180 4.88 5.19 -4.69
N HIS A 181 5.77 5.18 -3.71
CA HIS A 181 7.09 4.53 -3.84
C HIS A 181 6.94 3.03 -4.15
N LEU A 182 6.05 2.34 -3.45
CA LEU A 182 5.77 0.92 -3.68
C LEU A 182 5.19 0.67 -5.08
N ALA A 183 4.31 1.53 -5.57
CA ALA A 183 3.77 1.44 -6.93
C ALA A 183 4.84 1.75 -8.00
N ALA A 184 5.71 2.72 -7.76
CA ALA A 184 6.88 2.99 -8.61
C ALA A 184 7.85 1.80 -8.61
N SER A 185 8.09 1.18 -7.44
CA SER A 185 8.88 -0.06 -7.34
C SER A 185 8.25 -1.21 -8.14
N ALA A 186 6.93 -1.41 -8.05
CA ALA A 186 6.23 -2.41 -8.86
C ALA A 186 6.34 -2.12 -10.37
N SER A 187 6.47 -0.85 -10.76
CA SER A 187 6.58 -0.40 -12.15
C SER A 187 7.99 -0.51 -12.73
N THR A 188 9.03 -0.58 -11.89
CA THR A 188 10.44 -0.58 -12.31
C THR A 188 11.21 -1.84 -11.91
N LEU A 189 10.82 -2.48 -10.80
CA LEU A 189 11.48 -3.66 -10.24
C LEU A 189 10.62 -4.94 -10.37
N TYR A 190 9.75 -5.01 -11.37
CA TYR A 190 9.00 -6.23 -11.67
C TYR A 190 9.96 -7.35 -12.09
N VAL A 191 9.59 -8.60 -11.81
CA VAL A 191 10.46 -9.76 -12.08
C VAL A 191 10.09 -10.49 -13.38
N ASP A 192 8.87 -10.29 -13.87
CA ASP A 192 8.36 -10.90 -15.10
C ASP A 192 7.15 -10.12 -15.66
N LYS A 193 6.62 -10.55 -16.79
CA LYS A 193 5.43 -9.94 -17.43
C LYS A 193 4.16 -10.04 -16.60
N VAL A 194 4.06 -11.02 -15.70
CA VAL A 194 2.89 -11.19 -14.84
C VAL A 194 2.85 -10.14 -13.74
N THR A 195 4.01 -9.79 -13.21
CA THR A 195 4.16 -8.81 -12.13
C THR A 195 4.33 -7.38 -12.63
N ARG A 196 4.60 -7.18 -13.94
CA ARG A 196 4.69 -5.86 -14.55
C ARG A 196 3.29 -5.23 -14.69
N PRO A 197 3.05 -4.02 -14.13
CA PRO A 197 1.82 -3.29 -14.39
C PRO A 197 1.67 -2.89 -15.86
N ASP A 198 0.42 -2.81 -16.36
CA ASP A 198 0.17 -2.31 -17.70
C ASP A 198 0.23 -0.78 -17.77
N PHE A 199 -0.05 -0.11 -16.64
CA PHE A 199 0.07 1.34 -16.44
C PHE A 199 0.29 1.68 -14.96
N SER A 200 0.72 2.91 -14.68
CA SER A 200 1.06 3.39 -13.33
C SER A 200 0.42 4.73 -13.02
N ILE A 201 -0.12 4.89 -11.82
CA ILE A 201 -0.70 6.14 -11.31
C ILE A 201 -0.08 6.44 -9.95
N LEU A 202 0.69 7.51 -9.87
CA LEU A 202 1.44 7.88 -8.67
C LEU A 202 0.89 9.20 -8.11
N ILE A 203 0.43 9.17 -6.86
CA ILE A 203 -0.21 10.31 -6.22
C ILE A 203 0.64 10.77 -5.04
N TYR A 204 1.18 11.98 -5.13
CA TYR A 204 2.17 12.58 -4.20
C TYR A 204 3.23 11.56 -3.72
N PRO A 205 3.88 10.82 -4.66
CA PRO A 205 4.70 9.67 -4.31
C PRO A 205 6.01 10.09 -3.63
N VAL A 206 6.45 9.30 -2.66
CA VAL A 206 7.88 9.22 -2.36
C VAL A 206 8.54 8.49 -3.52
N ILE A 207 9.70 8.94 -3.98
CA ILE A 207 10.42 8.37 -5.13
C ILE A 207 11.88 8.08 -4.77
N THR A 208 12.61 9.10 -4.34
CA THR A 208 14.03 8.94 -3.99
C THR A 208 14.22 8.48 -2.56
N MET A 209 15.34 7.80 -2.30
CA MET A 209 15.83 7.51 -0.94
C MET A 209 16.93 8.48 -0.51
N ASP A 210 17.30 9.47 -1.32
CA ASP A 210 18.22 10.53 -0.95
C ASP A 210 17.70 11.30 0.27
N LEU A 211 18.48 11.26 1.36
CA LEU A 211 18.11 11.84 2.65
C LEU A 211 17.91 13.37 2.63
N SER A 212 18.37 14.05 1.59
CA SER A 212 18.13 15.49 1.40
C SER A 212 16.73 15.82 0.89
N LEU A 213 16.03 14.85 0.28
CA LEU A 213 14.73 15.05 -0.39
C LEU A 213 13.66 14.07 0.04
N THR A 214 14.05 12.85 0.44
CA THR A 214 13.08 11.80 0.78
C THR A 214 12.25 12.13 2.02
N HIS A 215 11.05 11.56 2.10
CA HIS A 215 10.32 11.50 3.36
C HIS A 215 11.05 10.56 4.34
N ARG A 216 11.70 11.14 5.36
CA ARG A 216 12.57 10.43 6.30
C ARG A 216 11.93 9.20 6.92
N GLY A 217 10.64 9.28 7.31
CA GLY A 217 9.92 8.16 7.90
C GLY A 217 9.78 6.98 6.93
N THR A 218 9.50 7.25 5.66
CA THR A 218 9.44 6.21 4.60
C THR A 218 10.78 5.52 4.42
N HIS A 219 11.86 6.29 4.31
CA HIS A 219 13.21 5.78 4.22
C HIS A 219 13.56 4.87 5.41
N ASP A 220 13.39 5.40 6.64
CA ASP A 220 13.79 4.69 7.86
C ASP A 220 12.99 3.41 8.10
N ASN A 221 11.71 3.39 7.72
CA ASN A 221 10.87 2.20 7.82
C ASN A 221 11.19 1.16 6.74
N LEU A 222 11.59 1.59 5.54
CA LEU A 222 11.93 0.67 4.45
C LEU A 222 13.35 0.09 4.61
N LEU A 223 14.35 0.96 4.74
CA LEU A 223 15.77 0.59 4.69
C LEU A 223 16.42 0.47 6.07
N GLY A 224 15.75 0.95 7.12
CA GLY A 224 16.35 1.13 8.44
C GLY A 224 17.00 2.51 8.59
N LYS A 225 17.21 2.91 9.84
CA LYS A 225 17.84 4.20 10.14
C LYS A 225 19.31 4.23 9.73
N GLU A 226 19.74 5.33 9.12
CA GLU A 226 21.13 5.56 8.72
C GLU A 226 22.15 5.23 9.80
N GLY A 227 21.90 5.65 11.06
CA GLY A 227 22.82 5.37 12.18
C GLY A 227 22.98 3.88 12.51
N LYS A 228 22.07 3.00 12.08
CA LYS A 228 22.21 1.54 12.19
C LYS A 228 23.25 1.02 11.17
N TRP A 229 23.30 1.64 9.99
CA TRP A 229 24.23 1.28 8.91
C TRP A 229 25.61 1.91 9.12
N LEU A 230 25.64 3.18 9.53
CA LEU A 230 26.83 4.01 9.67
C LEU A 230 27.28 4.14 11.14
N ASP A 231 27.25 3.02 11.86
CA ASP A 231 27.67 2.97 13.28
C ASP A 231 29.20 3.07 13.37
N LYS A 232 29.67 4.21 13.88
CA LYS A 232 31.10 4.51 14.05
C LYS A 232 31.79 3.69 15.15
N SER A 233 31.04 2.92 15.93
CA SER A 233 31.59 1.99 16.92
C SER A 233 32.07 0.66 16.32
N LEU A 234 31.70 0.38 15.07
CA LEU A 234 32.12 -0.83 14.35
C LEU A 234 33.61 -0.81 13.98
N SER A 235 34.15 -1.97 13.65
CA SER A 235 35.48 -2.04 13.02
C SER A 235 35.42 -1.31 11.66
N VAL A 236 36.57 -0.82 11.20
CA VAL A 236 36.66 -0.12 9.91
C VAL A 236 36.12 -1.00 8.76
N ASN A 237 36.45 -2.28 8.74
CA ASN A 237 35.98 -3.18 7.70
C ASN A 237 34.46 -3.39 7.73
N ASP A 238 33.85 -3.55 8.91
CA ASP A 238 32.40 -3.70 9.06
C ASP A 238 31.66 -2.41 8.70
N TYR A 239 32.21 -1.27 9.11
CA TYR A 239 31.69 0.04 8.74
C TYR A 239 31.66 0.23 7.22
N GLU A 240 32.78 -0.01 6.54
CA GLU A 240 32.88 0.14 5.08
C GLU A 240 31.95 -0.85 4.35
N LYS A 241 31.83 -2.09 4.85
CA LYS A 241 30.88 -3.08 4.32
C LYS A 241 29.42 -2.61 4.47
N ASN A 242 29.05 -2.17 5.66
CA ASN A 242 27.69 -1.69 5.94
C ASN A 242 27.38 -0.43 5.10
N LYS A 243 28.34 0.49 5.00
CA LYS A 243 28.20 1.69 4.19
C LYS A 243 27.97 1.33 2.72
N ALA A 244 28.78 0.44 2.14
CA ALA A 244 28.61 0.02 0.76
C ALA A 244 27.26 -0.65 0.51
N GLN A 245 26.76 -1.46 1.44
CA GLN A 245 25.44 -2.07 1.36
C GLN A 245 24.34 -1.00 1.45
N TYR A 246 24.46 -0.07 2.37
CA TYR A 246 23.50 1.02 2.53
C TYR A 246 23.44 1.91 1.27
N ASP A 247 24.58 2.33 0.75
CA ASP A 247 24.67 3.13 -0.48
C ASP A 247 24.00 2.38 -1.67
N SER A 248 24.25 1.06 -1.78
CA SER A 248 23.62 0.22 -2.80
C SER A 248 22.11 0.13 -2.64
N LEU A 249 21.60 0.03 -1.42
CA LEU A 249 20.15 0.03 -1.15
C LEU A 249 19.52 1.39 -1.44
N MET A 250 20.16 2.47 -1.05
CA MET A 250 19.74 3.83 -1.39
C MET A 250 19.60 4.02 -2.90
N GLU A 251 20.59 3.54 -3.66
CA GLU A 251 20.58 3.57 -5.11
C GLU A 251 19.44 2.71 -5.69
N HIS A 252 19.33 1.46 -5.22
CA HIS A 252 18.35 0.49 -5.72
C HIS A 252 16.90 0.92 -5.45
N TYR A 253 16.63 1.52 -4.28
CA TYR A 253 15.29 1.97 -3.89
C TYR A 253 15.00 3.44 -4.20
N SER A 254 15.87 4.13 -4.92
CA SER A 254 15.59 5.43 -5.55
C SER A 254 14.99 5.18 -6.94
N MET A 255 13.67 5.31 -7.04
CA MET A 255 12.90 4.82 -8.21
C MET A 255 13.18 5.63 -9.48
N GLU A 256 13.58 6.87 -9.36
CA GLU A 256 14.03 7.69 -10.48
C GLU A 256 15.23 7.08 -11.21
N LYS A 257 16.05 6.31 -10.48
CA LYS A 257 17.24 5.64 -11.02
C LYS A 257 16.94 4.27 -11.65
N GLN A 258 15.73 3.75 -11.43
CA GLN A 258 15.30 2.44 -11.92
C GLN A 258 14.42 2.53 -13.17
N VAL A 259 14.14 3.73 -13.66
CA VAL A 259 13.34 3.94 -14.88
C VAL A 259 14.07 3.40 -16.09
N THR A 260 13.36 2.67 -16.94
CA THR A 260 13.84 2.18 -18.24
C THR A 260 12.80 2.47 -19.32
N SER A 261 13.10 2.23 -20.58
CA SER A 261 12.13 2.33 -21.67
C SER A 261 10.98 1.31 -21.56
N ASP A 262 11.12 0.29 -20.70
CA ASP A 262 10.09 -0.73 -20.44
C ASP A 262 9.23 -0.40 -19.21
N THR A 263 9.48 0.73 -18.53
CA THR A 263 8.61 1.26 -17.48
C THR A 263 7.22 1.57 -18.08
N PRO A 264 6.11 1.17 -17.44
CA PRO A 264 4.77 1.38 -18.01
C PRO A 264 4.39 2.86 -18.12
N ALA A 265 3.43 3.16 -19.02
CA ALA A 265 2.83 4.49 -19.11
C ALA A 265 2.41 4.99 -17.72
N THR A 266 2.81 6.21 -17.38
CA THR A 266 2.71 6.73 -16.00
C THR A 266 2.02 8.07 -15.93
N MET A 267 1.09 8.20 -14.97
CA MET A 267 0.46 9.45 -14.59
C MET A 267 0.84 9.84 -13.16
N LEU A 268 1.26 11.10 -12.96
CA LEU A 268 1.61 11.64 -11.65
C LEU A 268 0.66 12.77 -11.25
N TYR A 269 0.30 12.79 -9.97
CA TYR A 269 -0.42 13.89 -9.32
C TYR A 269 0.26 14.29 -8.03
N LEU A 270 0.41 15.60 -7.81
CA LEU A 270 0.98 16.14 -6.58
C LEU A 270 0.44 17.56 -6.31
N SER A 271 0.71 18.07 -5.13
CA SER A 271 0.44 19.47 -4.76
C SER A 271 1.74 20.23 -4.63
N ALA A 272 1.81 21.44 -5.19
CA ALA A 272 2.99 22.30 -5.10
C ALA A 272 3.32 22.76 -3.67
N ASP A 273 2.31 22.76 -2.78
CA ASP A 273 2.44 23.15 -1.38
C ASP A 273 2.64 21.96 -0.42
N ASP A 274 2.98 20.77 -0.94
CA ASP A 274 3.27 19.58 -0.12
C ASP A 274 4.52 19.82 0.75
N LYS A 275 4.37 19.66 2.08
CA LYS A 275 5.42 19.82 3.09
C LYS A 275 5.86 18.51 3.72
N THR A 276 5.24 17.40 3.33
CA THR A 276 5.52 16.07 3.84
C THR A 276 6.42 15.29 2.87
N VAL A 277 6.05 15.30 1.59
CA VAL A 277 6.86 14.74 0.50
C VAL A 277 7.19 15.88 -0.46
N ASP A 278 8.46 16.21 -0.58
CA ASP A 278 8.91 17.28 -1.48
C ASP A 278 8.45 16.98 -2.91
N PRO A 279 7.77 17.92 -3.61
CA PRO A 279 7.38 17.81 -5.02
C PRO A 279 8.50 17.38 -5.95
N GLU A 280 9.76 17.66 -5.61
CA GLU A 280 10.94 17.26 -6.38
C GLU A 280 11.01 15.75 -6.60
N ASN A 281 10.51 14.92 -5.65
CA ASN A 281 10.35 13.48 -5.87
C ASN A 281 9.64 13.16 -7.18
N SER A 282 8.50 13.82 -7.43
CA SER A 282 7.73 13.59 -8.65
C SER A 282 8.39 14.18 -9.89
N PHE A 283 9.05 15.32 -9.78
CA PHE A 283 9.76 15.95 -10.89
C PHE A 283 10.92 15.09 -11.38
N MET A 284 11.75 14.59 -10.47
CA MET A 284 12.87 13.68 -10.78
C MET A 284 12.39 12.42 -11.53
N TYR A 285 11.30 11.80 -11.05
CA TYR A 285 10.76 10.60 -11.70
C TYR A 285 10.20 10.91 -13.09
N TYR A 286 9.45 12.00 -13.23
CA TYR A 286 8.89 12.46 -14.49
C TYR A 286 10.00 12.74 -15.53
N ASP A 287 11.08 13.39 -15.13
CA ASP A 287 12.23 13.67 -16.00
C ASP A 287 12.88 12.38 -16.51
N GLN A 288 13.02 11.37 -15.65
CA GLN A 288 13.54 10.07 -16.05
C GLN A 288 12.58 9.32 -17.00
N LEU A 289 11.27 9.36 -16.75
CA LEU A 289 10.28 8.80 -17.68
C LEU A 289 10.42 9.44 -19.07
N LYS A 290 10.54 10.77 -19.14
CA LYS A 290 10.75 11.51 -20.40
C LYS A 290 12.07 11.14 -21.06
N ALA A 291 13.17 11.05 -20.32
CA ALA A 291 14.49 10.70 -20.83
C ALA A 291 14.52 9.29 -21.44
N HIS A 292 13.71 8.36 -20.92
CA HIS A 292 13.60 7.00 -21.43
C HIS A 292 12.47 6.79 -22.45
N GLY A 293 11.79 7.87 -22.89
CA GLY A 293 10.74 7.81 -23.90
C GLY A 293 9.42 7.16 -23.41
N VAL A 294 9.23 7.05 -22.10
CA VAL A 294 8.00 6.51 -21.51
C VAL A 294 6.87 7.54 -21.67
N GLN A 295 5.69 7.07 -22.09
CA GLN A 295 4.49 7.91 -22.10
C GLN A 295 4.15 8.33 -20.67
N CYS A 296 4.13 9.62 -20.39
CA CYS A 296 3.84 10.11 -19.05
C CYS A 296 3.13 11.47 -19.07
N GLN A 297 2.32 11.68 -18.02
CA GLN A 297 1.63 12.94 -17.74
C GLN A 297 1.84 13.29 -16.27
N MET A 298 1.94 14.58 -15.96
CA MET A 298 2.05 15.06 -14.58
C MET A 298 1.15 16.26 -14.36
N TYR A 299 0.41 16.24 -13.24
CA TYR A 299 -0.47 17.30 -12.82
C TYR A 299 -0.03 17.86 -11.47
N VAL A 300 0.39 19.10 -11.46
CA VAL A 300 0.80 19.82 -10.25
C VAL A 300 -0.33 20.73 -9.81
N LEU A 301 -1.00 20.37 -8.73
CA LEU A 301 -2.06 21.19 -8.15
C LEU A 301 -1.43 22.30 -7.29
N PRO A 302 -1.91 23.56 -7.37
CA PRO A 302 -1.28 24.65 -6.63
C PRO A 302 -1.39 24.49 -5.11
N TYR A 303 -2.46 23.84 -4.64
CA TYR A 303 -2.76 23.62 -3.24
C TYR A 303 -3.34 22.22 -3.01
N GLY A 304 -3.18 21.70 -1.81
CA GLY A 304 -3.70 20.40 -1.39
C GLY A 304 -2.87 19.78 -0.27
N GLY A 305 -1.60 20.19 -0.16
CA GLY A 305 -0.65 19.57 0.76
C GLY A 305 -0.49 18.09 0.46
N HIS A 306 -0.38 17.28 1.52
CA HIS A 306 -0.17 15.85 1.45
C HIS A 306 -1.38 15.05 1.94
N GLY A 307 -1.53 13.80 1.45
CA GLY A 307 -2.47 12.83 2.03
C GLY A 307 -3.95 13.08 1.70
N TRP A 308 -4.26 13.89 0.67
CA TRP A 308 -5.64 14.21 0.34
C TRP A 308 -6.44 13.02 -0.24
N GLY A 309 -5.80 11.99 -0.80
CA GLY A 309 -6.41 10.74 -1.25
C GLY A 309 -7.70 10.90 -2.05
N PHE A 310 -8.58 9.91 -1.93
CA PHE A 310 -9.89 9.90 -2.61
C PHE A 310 -11.07 10.23 -1.67
N THR A 311 -10.82 10.67 -0.43
CA THR A 311 -11.91 11.04 0.45
C THR A 311 -12.77 12.13 -0.17
N THR A 312 -14.08 11.94 -0.14
CA THR A 312 -15.07 12.94 -0.57
C THR A 312 -15.63 13.72 0.61
N VAL A 313 -15.17 13.42 1.82
CA VAL A 313 -15.57 14.18 3.00
C VAL A 313 -14.85 15.51 2.98
N GLU A 314 -15.60 16.58 2.79
CA GLU A 314 -15.07 17.93 2.89
C GLU A 314 -14.77 18.26 4.35
N PHE A 315 -13.50 18.44 4.65
CA PHE A 315 -13.09 19.02 5.91
C PHE A 315 -13.07 20.54 5.81
N LYS A 316 -13.47 21.24 6.87
CA LYS A 316 -13.40 22.70 6.93
C LYS A 316 -11.96 23.15 6.64
N GLY A 317 -11.77 23.89 5.53
CA GLY A 317 -10.43 24.32 5.09
C GLY A 317 -9.73 23.35 4.11
N ASP A 318 -10.43 22.36 3.58
CA ASP A 318 -9.91 21.45 2.54
C ASP A 318 -9.58 22.22 1.26
N LYS A 319 -8.30 22.51 1.06
CA LYS A 319 -7.80 23.25 -0.10
C LYS A 319 -7.88 22.46 -1.40
N ILE A 320 -7.92 21.13 -1.33
CA ILE A 320 -8.03 20.27 -2.50
C ILE A 320 -9.44 20.24 -3.08
N ALA A 321 -10.46 20.63 -2.32
CA ALA A 321 -11.87 20.51 -2.73
C ALA A 321 -12.13 21.18 -4.09
N ALA A 322 -11.52 22.34 -4.34
CA ALA A 322 -11.65 23.07 -5.62
C ALA A 322 -11.03 22.32 -6.82
N TYR A 323 -10.03 21.47 -6.57
CA TYR A 323 -9.28 20.75 -7.62
C TYR A 323 -9.73 19.31 -7.81
N ARG A 324 -10.51 18.73 -6.88
CA ARG A 324 -11.03 17.37 -7.00
C ARG A 324 -11.76 17.07 -8.31
N PRO A 325 -12.64 17.95 -8.82
CA PRO A 325 -13.30 17.69 -10.10
C PRO A 325 -12.30 17.58 -11.26
N ILE A 326 -11.26 18.42 -11.27
CA ILE A 326 -10.20 18.40 -12.30
C ILE A 326 -9.40 17.10 -12.17
N PHE A 327 -9.00 16.74 -10.96
CA PHE A 327 -8.29 15.48 -10.68
C PHE A 327 -9.07 14.27 -11.21
N PHE A 328 -10.34 14.12 -10.84
CA PHE A 328 -11.14 12.98 -11.28
C PHE A 328 -11.41 13.01 -12.79
N GLN A 329 -11.60 14.18 -13.37
CA GLN A 329 -11.84 14.29 -14.81
C GLN A 329 -10.59 13.90 -15.62
N THR A 330 -9.43 14.42 -15.26
CA THR A 330 -8.17 14.13 -15.97
C THR A 330 -7.76 12.67 -15.78
N LEU A 331 -7.93 12.10 -14.57
CA LEU A 331 -7.71 10.69 -14.30
C LEU A 331 -8.62 9.79 -15.17
N LYS A 332 -9.92 10.13 -15.25
CA LYS A 332 -10.87 9.39 -16.09
C LYS A 332 -10.51 9.46 -17.56
N THR A 333 -10.15 10.65 -18.04
CA THR A 333 -9.75 10.87 -19.45
C THR A 333 -8.53 9.99 -19.76
N TRP A 334 -7.49 10.09 -18.96
CA TRP A 334 -6.27 9.30 -19.19
C TRP A 334 -6.51 7.79 -19.18
N LEU A 335 -7.29 7.29 -18.22
CA LEU A 335 -7.65 5.86 -18.16
C LEU A 335 -8.45 5.38 -19.39
N SER A 336 -9.20 6.28 -20.05
CA SER A 336 -9.94 5.95 -21.26
C SER A 336 -9.07 5.97 -22.53
N GLU A 337 -7.86 6.52 -22.48
CA GLU A 337 -6.89 6.59 -23.58
C GLU A 337 -5.90 5.40 -23.58
N LEU A 338 -5.86 4.61 -22.52
CA LEU A 338 -5.06 3.39 -22.40
C LEU A 338 -5.70 2.20 -23.11
#